data_ea45093c8182e72c55d6691550becb75
#
_entry.id   ea45093c8182e72c55d6691550becb75
#
_cell.length_a   1.000
_cell.length_b   1.000
_cell.length_c   1.000
_cell.angle_alpha   90.00
_cell.angle_beta   90.00
_cell.angle_gamma   90.00
#
_symmetry.space_group_name_H-M   'P 1'
#
loop_
_entity.id
_entity.type
_entity.pdbx_description
1 polymer ?
#
loop_
_entity_poly.entity_id
_entity_poly.type
_entity_poly.pdbx_seq_one_letter_code
_entity_poly.pdbx_strand_id
1 'polypeptide(L)'
;MKTEIPLTEGFVALLEPFIDTVVICTLTGLVLVTCFPTETLMGGGLSGIELTSAAFESKISWSPVPLSIIAFMFAFSTMLAWAYYGTKGWTYIFGEGKGKELVFSLIFCFFIVVGASVQLSAILDFADALILSLIHI
;
A
#
# COMPACT_ATOMS: atom_id res chain seq x y z
N MET A 1 15.35 6.82 14.31
CA MET A 1 16.84 6.82 14.33
C MET A 1 17.31 8.25 14.27
N LYS A 2 18.27 8.66 15.12
CA LYS A 2 18.95 9.94 14.97
C LYS A 2 20.20 9.67 14.14
N THR A 3 20.16 9.95 12.86
CA THR A 3 21.32 9.89 11.98
C THR A 3 22.05 11.24 12.07
N GLU A 4 23.34 11.21 12.28
CA GLU A 4 24.18 12.41 12.30
C GLU A 4 24.40 13.02 10.91
N ILE A 5 24.12 12.23 9.85
CA ILE A 5 24.30 12.64 8.46
C ILE A 5 22.99 12.42 7.68
N PRO A 6 22.19 13.48 7.44
CA PRO A 6 20.91 13.38 6.70
C PRO A 6 21.02 12.79 5.29
N LEU A 7 22.18 12.96 4.64
CA LEU A 7 22.43 12.43 3.31
C LEU A 7 22.41 10.90 3.26
N THR A 8 22.91 10.24 4.29
CA THR A 8 22.93 8.77 4.40
C THR A 8 21.49 8.23 4.50
N GLU A 9 20.62 8.91 5.25
CA GLU A 9 19.20 8.59 5.34
C GLU A 9 18.51 8.68 3.97
N GLY A 10 18.83 9.74 3.21
CA GLY A 10 18.30 9.92 1.85
C GLY A 10 18.71 8.78 0.90
N PHE A 11 19.94 8.32 0.94
CA PHE A 11 20.40 7.18 0.12
C PHE A 11 19.73 5.86 0.52
N VAL A 12 19.55 5.61 1.81
CA VAL A 12 18.83 4.41 2.29
C VAL A 12 17.37 4.47 1.88
N ALA A 13 16.73 5.62 1.98
CA ALA A 13 15.33 5.82 1.58
C ALA A 13 15.10 5.63 0.07
N LEU A 14 16.11 5.82 -0.77
CA LEU A 14 16.03 5.53 -2.22
C LEU A 14 16.02 4.03 -2.54
N LEU A 15 16.68 3.21 -1.70
CA LEU A 15 16.73 1.76 -1.91
C LEU A 15 15.38 1.09 -1.69
N GLU A 16 14.58 1.59 -0.75
CA GLU A 16 13.28 1.03 -0.40
C GLU A 16 12.32 1.02 -1.61
N PRO A 17 12.00 2.15 -2.28
CA PRO A 17 11.16 2.16 -3.47
C PRO A 17 11.76 1.35 -4.62
N PHE A 18 13.07 1.31 -4.77
CA PHE A 18 13.73 0.52 -5.81
C PHE A 18 13.48 -0.98 -5.60
N ILE A 19 13.68 -1.48 -4.39
CA ILE A 19 13.46 -2.90 -4.08
C ILE A 19 11.98 -3.24 -4.22
N ASP A 20 11.09 -2.45 -3.63
CA ASP A 20 9.65 -2.73 -3.65
C ASP A 20 9.06 -2.63 -5.06
N THR A 21 9.36 -1.57 -5.79
CA THR A 21 8.74 -1.32 -7.09
C THR A 21 9.43 -2.07 -8.21
N VAL A 22 10.77 -2.02 -8.29
CA VAL A 22 11.48 -2.65 -9.42
C VAL A 22 11.65 -4.15 -9.21
N VAL A 23 12.05 -4.59 -8.02
CA VAL A 23 12.34 -6.01 -7.78
C VAL A 23 11.05 -6.77 -7.46
N ILE A 24 10.33 -6.41 -6.41
CA ILE A 24 9.17 -7.18 -5.93
C ILE A 24 7.99 -7.13 -6.90
N CYS A 25 7.63 -5.96 -7.42
CA CYS A 25 6.53 -5.85 -8.39
C CYS A 25 6.84 -6.56 -9.71
N THR A 26 8.10 -6.51 -10.17
CA THR A 26 8.50 -7.26 -11.38
C THR A 26 8.41 -8.75 -11.15
N LEU A 27 8.87 -9.26 -10.01
CA LEU A 27 8.76 -10.69 -9.67
C LEU A 27 7.30 -11.12 -9.60
N THR A 28 6.44 -10.33 -8.95
CA THR A 28 5.00 -10.61 -8.89
C THR A 28 4.37 -10.61 -10.28
N GLY A 29 4.69 -9.63 -11.12
CA GLY A 29 4.22 -9.57 -12.50
C GLY A 29 4.67 -10.77 -13.33
N LEU A 30 5.92 -11.20 -13.20
CA LEU A 30 6.44 -12.40 -13.87
C LEU A 30 5.71 -13.67 -13.43
N VAL A 31 5.42 -13.82 -12.13
CA VAL A 31 4.63 -14.95 -11.62
C VAL A 31 3.24 -14.96 -12.25
N LEU A 32 2.56 -13.82 -12.31
CA LEU A 32 1.23 -13.73 -12.91
C LEU A 32 1.23 -14.11 -14.39
N VAL A 33 2.15 -13.56 -15.18
CA VAL A 33 2.25 -13.81 -16.62
C VAL A 33 2.66 -15.25 -16.92
N THR A 34 3.45 -15.89 -16.07
CA THR A 34 3.85 -17.29 -16.23
C THR A 34 2.79 -18.30 -15.77
N CYS A 35 1.93 -17.92 -14.84
CA CYS A 35 0.88 -18.79 -14.29
C CYS A 35 -0.44 -18.72 -15.04
N PHE A 36 -0.77 -17.55 -15.61
CA PHE A 36 -2.04 -17.32 -16.28
C PHE A 36 -1.87 -16.90 -17.75
N PRO A 37 -2.75 -17.37 -18.65
CA PRO A 37 -2.83 -16.85 -20.02
C PRO A 37 -3.34 -15.39 -20.00
N THR A 38 -2.93 -14.63 -21.02
CA THR A 38 -3.26 -13.21 -21.14
C THR A 38 -4.77 -12.91 -21.08
N GLU A 39 -5.58 -13.83 -21.59
CA GLU A 39 -7.05 -13.72 -21.57
C GLU A 39 -7.61 -13.71 -20.13
N THR A 40 -7.04 -14.53 -19.25
CA THR A 40 -7.43 -14.57 -17.82
C THR A 40 -6.99 -13.31 -17.09
N LEU A 41 -5.81 -12.78 -17.41
CA LEU A 41 -5.29 -11.55 -16.82
C LEU A 41 -6.11 -10.31 -17.22
N MET A 42 -6.62 -10.28 -18.44
CA MET A 42 -7.42 -9.17 -18.98
C MET A 42 -8.93 -9.35 -18.77
N GLY A 43 -9.38 -10.56 -18.48
CA GLY A 43 -10.80 -10.90 -18.38
C GLY A 43 -11.51 -10.45 -17.10
N GLY A 44 -10.80 -9.87 -16.14
CA GLY A 44 -11.37 -9.16 -14.98
C GLY A 44 -12.09 -10.04 -13.94
N GLY A 45 -11.85 -11.34 -13.91
CA GLY A 45 -12.52 -12.24 -12.96
C GLY A 45 -11.98 -12.16 -11.53
N LEU A 46 -10.64 -12.03 -11.39
CA LEU A 46 -9.93 -11.87 -10.13
C LEU A 46 -9.10 -10.60 -10.17
N SER A 47 -8.96 -9.91 -9.06
CA SER A 47 -8.19 -8.66 -8.99
C SER A 47 -7.28 -8.59 -7.77
N GLY A 48 -6.20 -7.81 -7.88
CA GLY A 48 -5.31 -7.53 -6.77
C GLY A 48 -4.69 -8.79 -6.16
N ILE A 49 -4.80 -8.94 -4.85
CA ILE A 49 -4.20 -10.04 -4.09
C ILE A 49 -4.85 -11.40 -4.37
N GLU A 50 -6.12 -11.43 -4.77
CA GLU A 50 -6.82 -12.67 -5.11
C GLU A 50 -6.19 -13.33 -6.32
N LEU A 51 -5.87 -12.53 -7.36
CA LEU A 51 -5.19 -13.00 -8.56
C LEU A 51 -3.79 -13.54 -8.23
N THR A 52 -3.06 -12.83 -7.38
CA THR A 52 -1.73 -13.25 -6.94
C THR A 52 -1.81 -14.55 -6.13
N SER A 53 -2.79 -14.65 -5.22
CA SER A 53 -3.01 -15.85 -4.41
C SER A 53 -3.33 -17.06 -5.28
N ALA A 54 -4.21 -16.91 -6.26
CA ALA A 54 -4.56 -17.97 -7.20
C ALA A 54 -3.36 -18.41 -8.06
N ALA A 55 -2.50 -17.47 -8.47
CA ALA A 55 -1.27 -17.79 -9.20
C ALA A 55 -0.32 -18.67 -8.39
N PHE A 56 -0.07 -18.31 -7.14
CA PHE A 56 0.77 -19.11 -6.24
C PHE A 56 0.12 -20.46 -5.90
N GLU A 57 -1.18 -20.50 -5.65
CA GLU A 57 -1.92 -21.72 -5.34
C GLU A 57 -1.84 -22.73 -6.50
N SER A 58 -1.84 -22.27 -7.74
CA SER A 58 -1.71 -23.13 -8.93
C SER A 58 -0.42 -23.95 -8.95
N LYS A 59 0.62 -23.50 -8.24
CA LYS A 59 1.94 -24.18 -8.15
C LYS A 59 2.19 -24.77 -6.77
N ILE A 60 1.70 -24.11 -5.72
CA ILE A 60 1.96 -24.45 -4.33
C ILE A 60 0.61 -24.40 -3.59
N SER A 61 -0.04 -25.53 -3.39
CA SER A 61 -1.40 -25.63 -2.87
C SER A 61 -1.60 -25.07 -1.44
N TRP A 62 -0.54 -24.96 -0.65
CA TRP A 62 -0.61 -24.40 0.72
C TRP A 62 -0.27 -22.89 0.79
N SER A 63 0.08 -22.27 -0.33
CA SER A 63 0.52 -20.87 -0.40
C SER A 63 -0.53 -19.83 0.01
N PRO A 64 -1.86 -20.03 -0.11
CA PRO A 64 -2.84 -19.01 0.26
C PRO A 64 -2.79 -18.61 1.74
N VAL A 65 -2.49 -19.57 2.63
CA VAL A 65 -2.43 -19.32 4.08
C VAL A 65 -1.29 -18.37 4.45
N PRO A 66 -0.01 -18.66 4.15
CA PRO A 66 1.07 -17.73 4.44
C PRO A 66 0.95 -16.41 3.68
N LEU A 67 0.43 -16.44 2.44
CA LEU A 67 0.22 -15.22 1.67
C LEU A 67 -0.79 -14.29 2.33
N SER A 68 -1.88 -14.83 2.88
CA SER A 68 -2.88 -14.05 3.62
C SER A 68 -2.30 -13.43 4.90
N ILE A 69 -1.44 -14.15 5.61
CA ILE A 69 -0.76 -13.64 6.80
C ILE A 69 0.20 -12.51 6.43
N ILE A 70 1.00 -12.69 5.38
CA ILE A 70 1.92 -11.67 4.89
C ILE A 70 1.15 -10.43 4.43
N ALA A 71 0.06 -10.59 3.69
CA ALA A 71 -0.78 -9.49 3.23
C ALA A 71 -1.38 -8.71 4.40
N PHE A 72 -1.88 -9.42 5.42
CA PHE A 72 -2.40 -8.77 6.63
C PHE A 72 -1.31 -7.98 7.36
N MET A 73 -0.13 -8.55 7.57
CA MET A 73 1.00 -7.88 8.21
C MET A 73 1.45 -6.65 7.42
N PHE A 74 1.50 -6.77 6.09
CA PHE A 74 1.87 -5.66 5.20
C PHE A 74 0.84 -4.53 5.25
N ALA A 75 -0.44 -4.84 5.15
CA ALA A 75 -1.51 -3.85 5.25
C ALA A 75 -1.50 -3.13 6.61
N PHE A 76 -1.32 -3.88 7.69
CA PHE A 76 -1.24 -3.31 9.04
C PHE A 76 -0.04 -2.37 9.21
N SER A 77 1.16 -2.79 8.77
CA SER A 77 2.35 -1.95 8.84
C SER A 77 2.23 -0.68 8.00
N THR A 78 1.60 -0.78 6.83
CA THR A 78 1.32 0.36 5.95
C THR A 78 0.38 1.37 6.62
N MET A 79 -0.71 0.89 7.24
CA MET A 79 -1.61 1.76 8.00
C MET A 79 -0.90 2.52 9.12
N LEU A 80 0.00 1.87 9.86
CA LEU A 80 0.79 2.52 10.92
C LEU A 80 1.73 3.58 10.36
N ALA A 81 2.42 3.29 9.25
CA ALA A 81 3.32 4.24 8.60
C ALA A 81 2.56 5.48 8.10
N TRP A 82 1.43 5.29 7.43
CA TRP A 82 0.60 6.38 6.94
C TRP A 82 -0.04 7.21 8.08
N ALA A 83 -0.44 6.57 9.17
CA ALA A 83 -0.91 7.27 10.36
C ALA A 83 0.18 8.19 10.92
N TYR A 84 1.42 7.71 10.98
CA TYR A 84 2.55 8.51 11.45
C TYR A 84 2.83 9.70 10.51
N TYR A 85 2.90 9.49 9.20
CA TYR A 85 3.13 10.56 8.22
C TYR A 85 1.99 11.58 8.24
N GLY A 86 0.76 11.12 8.28
CA GLY A 86 -0.41 11.99 8.37
C GLY A 86 -0.42 12.84 9.65
N THR A 87 -0.06 12.24 10.80
CA THR A 87 0.07 12.97 12.06
C THR A 87 1.14 14.07 11.96
N LYS A 88 2.28 13.79 11.32
CA LYS A 88 3.34 14.80 11.12
C LYS A 88 2.88 15.93 10.21
N GLY A 89 2.20 15.62 9.10
CA GLY A 89 1.61 16.64 8.23
C GLY A 89 0.55 17.48 8.95
N TRP A 90 -0.33 16.83 9.73
CA TRP A 90 -1.35 17.50 10.52
C TRP A 90 -0.77 18.47 11.55
N THR A 91 0.23 18.02 12.31
CA THR A 91 0.89 18.87 13.33
C THR A 91 1.67 20.02 12.70
N TYR A 92 2.19 19.84 11.50
CA TYR A 92 2.85 20.91 10.75
C TYR A 92 1.86 22.04 10.39
N ILE A 93 0.65 21.70 9.96
CA ILE A 93 -0.38 22.67 9.53
C ILE A 93 -1.08 23.31 10.74
N PHE A 94 -1.50 22.52 11.72
CA PHE A 94 -2.34 22.95 12.83
C PHE A 94 -1.56 23.21 14.13
N GLY A 95 -0.26 22.95 14.14
CA GLY A 95 0.61 23.07 15.31
C GLY A 95 0.53 21.84 16.26
N GLU A 96 1.53 21.71 17.11
CA GLU A 96 1.64 20.60 18.06
C GLU A 96 0.59 20.69 19.16
N GLY A 97 0.07 19.53 19.59
CA GLY A 97 -0.86 19.41 20.71
C GLY A 97 -1.57 18.07 20.75
N LYS A 98 -1.57 17.42 21.91
CA LYS A 98 -2.18 16.09 22.11
C LYS A 98 -3.64 16.01 21.67
N GLY A 99 -4.41 17.08 21.85
CA GLY A 99 -5.82 17.13 21.41
C GLY A 99 -5.95 17.15 19.89
N LYS A 100 -5.06 17.84 19.19
CA LYS A 100 -5.05 17.92 17.72
C LYS A 100 -4.62 16.59 17.08
N GLU A 101 -3.65 15.91 17.68
CA GLU A 101 -3.23 14.58 17.26
C GLU A 101 -4.36 13.55 17.47
N LEU A 102 -5.10 13.66 18.57
CA LEU A 102 -6.26 12.80 18.84
C LEU A 102 -7.36 13.00 17.78
N VAL A 103 -7.65 14.26 17.42
CA VAL A 103 -8.64 14.57 16.36
C VAL A 103 -8.23 13.94 15.04
N PHE A 104 -6.96 14.09 14.65
CA PHE A 104 -6.44 13.43 13.43
C PHE A 104 -6.60 11.91 13.50
N SER A 105 -6.22 11.29 14.62
CA SER A 105 -6.32 9.84 14.79
C SER A 105 -7.76 9.33 14.68
N LEU A 106 -8.73 10.06 15.23
CA LEU A 106 -10.15 9.71 15.12
C LEU A 106 -10.64 9.81 13.66
N ILE A 107 -10.27 10.88 12.95
CA ILE A 107 -10.59 11.06 11.53
C ILE A 107 -9.96 9.91 10.71
N PHE A 108 -8.70 9.61 10.96
CA PHE A 108 -7.98 8.54 10.27
C PHE A 108 -8.64 7.17 10.49
N CYS A 109 -8.97 6.83 11.75
CA CYS A 109 -9.70 5.58 12.06
C CYS A 109 -11.07 5.53 11.38
N PHE A 110 -11.80 6.64 11.35
CA PHE A 110 -13.09 6.72 10.65
C PHE A 110 -12.92 6.39 9.15
N PHE A 111 -11.93 7.00 8.48
CA PHE A 111 -11.68 6.73 7.07
C PHE A 111 -11.17 5.31 6.79
N ILE A 112 -10.46 4.67 7.72
CA ILE A 112 -10.11 3.24 7.59
C ILE A 112 -11.39 2.38 7.55
N VAL A 113 -12.33 2.63 8.45
CA VAL A 113 -13.60 1.88 8.50
C VAL A 113 -14.43 2.10 7.23
N VAL A 114 -14.53 3.35 6.77
CA VAL A 114 -15.21 3.68 5.51
C VAL A 114 -14.52 3.00 4.33
N GLY A 115 -13.19 3.08 4.24
CA GLY A 115 -12.41 2.43 3.18
C GLY A 115 -12.57 0.91 3.15
N ALA A 116 -12.65 0.26 4.31
CA ALA A 116 -12.92 -1.18 4.40
C ALA A 116 -14.33 -1.58 3.93
N SER A 117 -15.26 -0.63 3.87
CA SER A 117 -16.66 -0.86 3.44
C SER A 117 -16.91 -0.57 1.96
N VAL A 118 -15.97 0.06 1.28
CA VAL A 118 -16.08 0.48 -0.13
C VAL A 118 -15.34 -0.51 -1.03
N GLN A 119 -15.80 -0.68 -2.27
CA GLN A 119 -15.11 -1.53 -3.24
C GLN A 119 -13.74 -0.95 -3.62
N LEU A 120 -12.75 -1.82 -3.73
CA LEU A 120 -11.36 -1.44 -4.03
C LEU A 120 -11.23 -0.59 -5.30
N SER A 121 -11.96 -0.94 -6.37
CA SER A 121 -11.95 -0.18 -7.63
C SER A 121 -12.34 1.29 -7.44
N ALA A 122 -13.40 1.56 -6.68
CA ALA A 122 -13.86 2.93 -6.42
C ALA A 122 -12.84 3.75 -5.62
N ILE A 123 -12.11 3.10 -4.71
CA ILE A 123 -11.04 3.76 -3.94
C ILE A 123 -9.85 4.08 -4.84
N LEU A 124 -9.47 3.15 -5.72
CA LEU A 124 -8.36 3.37 -6.67
C LEU A 124 -8.69 4.48 -7.67
N ASP A 125 -9.88 4.48 -8.25
CA ASP A 125 -10.32 5.53 -9.18
C ASP A 125 -10.32 6.92 -8.53
N PHE A 126 -10.75 6.99 -7.26
CA PHE A 126 -10.70 8.23 -6.49
C PHE A 126 -9.27 8.68 -6.18
N ALA A 127 -8.41 7.74 -5.78
CA ALA A 127 -7.00 8.02 -5.49
C ALA A 127 -6.26 8.49 -6.74
N ASP A 128 -6.49 7.85 -7.88
CA ASP A 128 -5.90 8.23 -9.17
C ASP A 128 -6.35 9.63 -9.61
N ALA A 129 -7.63 9.96 -9.43
CA ALA A 129 -8.15 11.30 -9.72
C ALA A 129 -7.49 12.37 -8.83
N LEU A 130 -7.25 12.09 -7.55
CA LEU A 130 -6.53 13.00 -6.65
C LEU A 130 -5.06 13.17 -7.06
N ILE A 131 -4.37 12.07 -7.37
CA ILE A 131 -2.95 12.10 -7.79
C ILE A 131 -2.81 12.91 -9.09
N LEU A 132 -3.67 12.67 -10.07
CA LEU A 132 -3.68 13.44 -11.32
C LEU A 132 -3.95 14.93 -11.09
N SER A 133 -4.84 15.27 -10.16
CA SER A 133 -5.09 16.66 -9.77
C SER A 133 -3.86 17.31 -9.14
N LEU A 134 -3.13 16.60 -8.29
CA LEU A 134 -1.92 17.11 -7.65
C LEU A 134 -0.74 17.28 -8.61
N ILE A 135 -0.65 16.45 -9.66
CA ILE A 135 0.39 16.56 -10.69
C ILE A 135 0.19 17.80 -11.56
N HIS A 136 -1.05 18.28 -11.71
CA HIS A 136 -1.39 19.44 -12.55
C HIS A 136 -1.30 20.79 -11.83
N ILE A 137 -1.02 20.83 -10.53
CA ILE A 137 -0.78 22.05 -9.75
C ILE A 137 0.72 22.38 -9.76
#